data_a3b0acf71fcd749ab82e032f4ed48719
#
_entry.id   a3b0acf71fcd749ab82e032f4ed48719
#
_cell.length_a   1.000
_cell.length_b   1.000
_cell.length_c   1.000
_cell.angle_alpha   90.00
_cell.angle_beta   90.00
_cell.angle_gamma   90.00
#
_symmetry.space_group_name_H-M   'P 1'
#
loop_
_entity.id
_entity.type
_entity.pdbx_description
1 polymer ?
#
loop_
_entity_poly.entity_id
_entity_poly.type
_entity_poly.pdbx_seq_one_letter_code
_entity_poly.pdbx_strand_id
1 'polypeptide(L)'
;TIVTDAPLEFAPQDNLRKAPSDALYPLFMRLEFTKLIDKYGLKPPTDVPAAEEPVDLTVTAEAVTTAEKAEEFLALFRKAEHVTLLALPDLSGVIVDCDTSENAAVSAEFYFNRYESDWNALLRALFSDDIKKVSHNVKDLQRTLLENGLPIEGFVFDVALAGYLLDATAGKYDIASLFAAYFHQTLAEPKHLEPEAFSMLGDTVEAETAFHVYTSAVGALYETFAPELEKRELHELYYKVELPLCAVLARMEHAGM
;
A
#
# COMPACT_ATOMS: atom_id res chain seq x y z
N THR A 1 -15.53 -45.90 34.31
CA THR A 1 -15.72 -45.32 35.66
C THR A 1 -15.16 -43.92 35.68
N ILE A 2 -15.92 -42.92 36.15
CA ILE A 2 -15.44 -41.56 36.31
C ILE A 2 -14.61 -41.52 37.59
N VAL A 3 -13.38 -41.11 37.50
CA VAL A 3 -12.47 -40.91 38.65
C VAL A 3 -12.73 -39.49 39.18
N THR A 4 -13.17 -39.39 40.42
CA THR A 4 -13.52 -38.12 41.07
C THR A 4 -12.48 -37.62 42.06
N ASP A 5 -11.45 -38.41 42.30
CA ASP A 5 -10.37 -38.17 43.25
C ASP A 5 -8.98 -38.25 42.60
N ALA A 6 -8.92 -37.93 41.29
CA ALA A 6 -7.65 -37.85 40.60
C ALA A 6 -6.73 -36.83 41.25
N PRO A 7 -5.44 -37.15 41.50
CA PRO A 7 -4.50 -36.22 42.06
C PRO A 7 -4.20 -35.11 41.04
N LEU A 8 -4.76 -33.94 41.25
CA LEU A 8 -4.52 -32.74 40.43
C LEU A 8 -3.57 -31.79 41.16
N GLU A 9 -2.56 -31.28 40.47
CA GLU A 9 -1.59 -30.32 41.04
C GLU A 9 -2.15 -28.89 41.14
N PHE A 10 -3.41 -28.66 40.73
CA PHE A 10 -4.08 -27.36 40.77
C PHE A 10 -5.53 -27.48 41.27
N ALA A 11 -6.02 -26.41 41.90
CA ALA A 11 -7.44 -26.32 42.23
C ALA A 11 -8.20 -25.71 41.01
N PRO A 12 -9.48 -26.17 40.76
CA PRO A 12 -10.31 -25.61 39.68
C PRO A 12 -10.45 -24.08 39.77
N GLN A 13 -10.39 -23.52 40.98
CA GLN A 13 -10.46 -22.07 41.21
C GLN A 13 -9.28 -21.30 40.64
N ASP A 14 -8.11 -21.94 40.55
CA ASP A 14 -6.88 -21.30 39.99
C ASP A 14 -6.99 -21.09 38.47
N ASN A 15 -7.90 -21.85 37.84
CA ASN A 15 -8.14 -21.83 36.40
C ASN A 15 -9.47 -21.15 36.01
N LEU A 16 -10.03 -20.35 36.90
CA LEU A 16 -11.18 -19.52 36.57
C LEU A 16 -10.79 -18.53 35.45
N ARG A 17 -11.70 -18.41 34.46
CA ARG A 17 -11.53 -17.47 33.37
C ARG A 17 -11.38 -16.05 33.93
N LYS A 18 -10.22 -15.47 33.78
CA LYS A 18 -9.98 -14.05 34.07
C LYS A 18 -10.55 -13.19 32.94
N ALA A 19 -10.90 -11.96 33.28
CA ALA A 19 -11.26 -10.99 32.26
C ALA A 19 -10.06 -10.81 31.29
N PRO A 20 -10.30 -10.68 29.98
CA PRO A 20 -9.24 -10.36 29.03
C PRO A 20 -8.52 -9.09 29.48
N SER A 21 -7.20 -9.11 29.48
CA SER A 21 -6.39 -7.92 29.78
C SER A 21 -5.97 -7.23 28.50
N ASP A 22 -5.70 -5.93 28.58
CA ASP A 22 -5.21 -5.13 27.45
C ASP A 22 -3.86 -5.66 26.91
N ALA A 23 -3.14 -6.51 27.66
CA ALA A 23 -1.97 -7.23 27.18
C ALA A 23 -2.25 -8.17 25.96
N LEU A 24 -3.51 -8.54 25.73
CA LEU A 24 -3.92 -9.30 24.55
C LEU A 24 -4.06 -8.43 23.29
N TYR A 25 -4.12 -7.12 23.44
CA TYR A 25 -4.30 -6.20 22.32
C TYR A 25 -3.23 -6.38 21.23
N PRO A 26 -1.91 -6.32 21.51
CA PRO A 26 -0.89 -6.48 20.48
C PRO A 26 -0.90 -7.89 19.85
N LEU A 27 -1.26 -8.91 20.61
CA LEU A 27 -1.40 -10.28 20.09
C LEU A 27 -2.58 -10.37 19.10
N PHE A 28 -3.72 -9.79 19.43
CA PHE A 28 -4.90 -9.81 18.58
C PHE A 28 -4.74 -8.93 17.34
N MET A 29 -4.01 -7.82 17.45
CA MET A 29 -3.61 -7.02 16.29
C MET A 29 -2.74 -7.84 15.33
N ARG A 30 -1.71 -8.51 15.85
CA ARG A 30 -0.83 -9.37 15.03
C ARG A 30 -1.55 -10.54 14.37
N LEU A 31 -2.61 -11.07 15.02
CA LEU A 31 -3.41 -12.17 14.51
C LEU A 31 -4.64 -11.70 13.71
N GLU A 32 -4.76 -10.40 13.45
CA GLU A 32 -5.92 -9.77 12.76
C GLU A 32 -7.30 -10.08 13.42
N PHE A 33 -7.32 -10.28 14.73
CA PHE A 33 -8.54 -10.58 15.47
C PHE A 33 -9.28 -9.30 15.92
N THR A 34 -9.48 -8.35 14.99
CA THR A 34 -10.12 -7.05 15.25
C THR A 34 -11.47 -7.17 15.94
N LYS A 35 -12.30 -8.13 15.48
CA LYS A 35 -13.60 -8.41 16.10
C LYS A 35 -13.49 -8.87 17.56
N LEU A 36 -12.37 -9.48 17.97
CA LEU A 36 -12.15 -9.86 19.36
C LEU A 36 -11.66 -8.66 20.19
N ILE A 37 -10.92 -7.76 19.61
CA ILE A 37 -10.53 -6.50 20.24
C ILE A 37 -11.78 -5.71 20.61
N ASP A 38 -12.70 -5.51 19.67
CA ASP A 38 -13.97 -4.82 19.90
C ASP A 38 -14.85 -5.57 20.90
N LYS A 39 -15.00 -6.89 20.73
CA LYS A 39 -15.83 -7.73 21.61
C LYS A 39 -15.39 -7.70 23.07
N TYR A 40 -14.09 -7.60 23.31
CA TYR A 40 -13.52 -7.56 24.66
C TYR A 40 -13.22 -6.16 25.15
N GLY A 41 -13.43 -5.13 24.31
CA GLY A 41 -13.16 -3.72 24.65
C GLY A 41 -11.70 -3.45 25.01
N LEU A 42 -10.77 -4.19 24.36
CA LEU A 42 -9.36 -4.08 24.64
C LEU A 42 -8.83 -2.74 24.14
N LYS A 43 -7.98 -2.12 24.95
CA LYS A 43 -7.32 -0.86 24.61
C LYS A 43 -5.86 -1.10 24.30
N PRO A 44 -5.26 -0.27 23.43
CA PRO A 44 -3.82 -0.30 23.24
C PRO A 44 -3.13 -0.13 24.60
N PRO A 45 -2.08 -0.91 24.88
CA PRO A 45 -1.34 -0.79 26.15
C PRO A 45 -0.77 0.62 26.27
N THR A 46 -0.95 1.23 27.43
CA THR A 46 -0.45 2.58 27.78
C THR A 46 1.07 2.64 27.95
N ASP A 47 1.74 1.49 28.03
CA ASP A 47 3.19 1.35 28.23
C ASP A 47 3.93 0.83 26.99
N VAL A 48 3.35 0.94 25.80
CA VAL A 48 4.15 0.79 24.58
C VAL A 48 5.09 1.99 24.53
N PRO A 49 6.42 1.81 24.37
CA PRO A 49 7.29 2.93 24.05
C PRO A 49 6.62 3.69 22.91
N ALA A 50 6.50 5.00 23.09
CA ALA A 50 5.66 5.87 22.26
C ALA A 50 5.64 5.33 20.84
N ALA A 51 4.46 4.95 20.36
CA ALA A 51 4.29 4.61 18.96
C ALA A 51 5.02 5.71 18.20
N GLU A 52 5.91 5.32 17.30
CA GLU A 52 6.50 6.28 16.36
C GLU A 52 5.39 7.22 15.96
N GLU A 53 5.66 8.53 15.96
CA GLU A 53 4.62 9.53 15.72
C GLU A 53 3.77 9.06 14.55
N PRO A 54 2.43 9.18 14.64
CA PRO A 54 1.56 8.66 13.57
C PRO A 54 2.05 9.21 12.24
N VAL A 55 2.23 8.32 11.27
CA VAL A 55 2.66 8.73 9.93
C VAL A 55 1.61 9.71 9.40
N ASP A 56 2.03 10.94 9.13
CA ASP A 56 1.15 11.93 8.53
C ASP A 56 1.01 11.61 7.03
N LEU A 57 -0.17 11.11 6.66
CA LEU A 57 -0.53 10.78 5.28
C LEU A 57 -1.33 11.91 4.62
N THR A 58 -1.40 13.08 5.24
CA THR A 58 -2.17 14.21 4.72
C THR A 58 -1.35 14.92 3.66
N VAL A 59 -1.43 14.45 2.43
CA VAL A 59 -0.81 15.12 1.27
C VAL A 59 -1.89 15.85 0.49
N THR A 60 -1.68 17.13 0.24
CA THR A 60 -2.51 17.90 -0.69
C THR A 60 -1.90 17.77 -2.08
N ALA A 61 -2.59 17.04 -2.96
CA ALA A 61 -2.15 16.92 -4.34
C ALA A 61 -2.65 18.11 -5.19
N GLU A 62 -1.83 18.49 -6.16
CA GLU A 62 -2.23 19.46 -7.17
C GLU A 62 -2.97 18.76 -8.32
N ALA A 63 -4.19 19.19 -8.60
CA ALA A 63 -4.98 18.69 -9.72
C ALA A 63 -4.38 19.16 -11.06
N VAL A 64 -3.95 18.23 -11.89
CA VAL A 64 -3.33 18.50 -13.18
C VAL A 64 -4.34 18.28 -14.30
N THR A 65 -4.78 19.35 -14.92
CA THR A 65 -5.83 19.33 -15.95
C THR A 65 -5.31 19.67 -17.36
N THR A 66 -4.17 20.32 -17.47
CA THR A 66 -3.62 20.75 -18.76
C THR A 66 -2.29 20.05 -19.13
N ALA A 67 -1.98 20.00 -20.43
CA ALA A 67 -0.75 19.41 -20.91
C ALA A 67 0.50 20.17 -20.44
N GLU A 68 0.45 21.51 -20.39
CA GLU A 68 1.54 22.35 -19.94
C GLU A 68 1.91 22.02 -18.49
N LYS A 69 0.88 21.92 -17.63
CA LYS A 69 1.09 21.58 -16.22
C LYS A 69 1.58 20.14 -16.04
N ALA A 70 1.09 19.22 -16.86
CA ALA A 70 1.57 17.83 -16.87
C ALA A 70 3.07 17.76 -17.22
N GLU A 71 3.53 18.50 -18.21
CA GLU A 71 4.95 18.53 -18.60
C GLU A 71 5.84 19.11 -17.48
N GLU A 72 5.36 20.10 -16.70
CA GLU A 72 6.08 20.61 -15.52
C GLU A 72 6.32 19.46 -14.52
N PHE A 73 5.27 18.71 -14.16
CA PHE A 73 5.37 17.58 -13.23
C PHE A 73 6.21 16.44 -13.81
N LEU A 74 6.02 16.07 -15.08
CA LEU A 74 6.80 15.03 -15.73
C LEU A 74 8.30 15.37 -15.73
N ALA A 75 8.65 16.67 -15.90
CA ALA A 75 10.04 17.11 -15.82
C ALA A 75 10.63 16.99 -14.40
N LEU A 76 9.81 17.15 -13.36
CA LEU A 76 10.21 16.90 -11.96
C LEU A 76 10.37 15.40 -11.72
N PHE A 77 9.40 14.58 -12.13
CA PHE A 77 9.42 13.13 -11.92
C PHE A 77 10.60 12.45 -12.59
N ARG A 78 11.00 12.90 -13.78
CA ARG A 78 12.19 12.40 -14.48
C ARG A 78 13.51 12.73 -13.78
N LYS A 79 13.54 13.76 -12.93
CA LYS A 79 14.73 14.16 -12.16
C LYS A 79 14.81 13.51 -10.80
N ALA A 80 13.70 13.04 -10.28
CA ALA A 80 13.64 12.36 -8.99
C ALA A 80 14.36 11.02 -9.07
N GLU A 81 14.89 10.55 -7.94
CA GLU A 81 15.44 9.20 -7.83
C GLU A 81 14.36 8.17 -8.09
N HIS A 82 13.18 8.39 -7.53
CA HIS A 82 11.94 7.66 -7.79
C HIS A 82 10.73 8.52 -7.42
N VAL A 83 9.56 8.07 -7.84
CA VAL A 83 8.26 8.60 -7.43
C VAL A 83 7.41 7.47 -6.87
N THR A 84 6.52 7.78 -5.94
CA THR A 84 5.46 6.85 -5.53
C THR A 84 4.26 7.06 -6.43
N LEU A 85 3.80 6.01 -7.09
CA LEU A 85 2.71 6.09 -8.04
C LEU A 85 1.65 5.03 -7.75
N LEU A 86 0.40 5.46 -7.63
CA LEU A 86 -0.77 4.58 -7.68
C LEU A 86 -1.66 4.96 -8.86
N ALA A 87 -2.24 3.96 -9.49
CA ALA A 87 -3.25 4.11 -10.54
C ALA A 87 -4.53 3.38 -10.14
N LEU A 88 -5.68 3.92 -10.53
CA LEU A 88 -6.95 3.21 -10.42
C LEU A 88 -6.94 2.00 -11.36
N PRO A 89 -7.68 0.93 -11.03
CA PRO A 89 -7.64 -0.32 -11.81
C PRO A 89 -7.99 -0.18 -13.29
N ASP A 90 -8.79 0.82 -13.65
CA ASP A 90 -9.20 1.15 -15.01
C ASP A 90 -8.34 2.24 -15.69
N LEU A 91 -7.27 2.68 -15.00
CA LEU A 91 -6.39 3.78 -15.41
C LEU A 91 -7.10 5.13 -15.59
N SER A 92 -8.28 5.32 -15.02
CA SER A 92 -9.01 6.60 -15.07
C SER A 92 -8.47 7.66 -14.12
N GLY A 93 -7.63 7.26 -13.17
CA GLY A 93 -6.96 8.14 -12.21
C GLY A 93 -5.56 7.64 -11.89
N VAL A 94 -4.63 8.58 -11.72
CA VAL A 94 -3.26 8.34 -11.30
C VAL A 94 -2.87 9.41 -10.29
N ILE A 95 -2.27 9.03 -9.17
CA ILE A 95 -1.63 9.94 -8.23
C ILE A 95 -0.14 9.63 -8.18
N VAL A 96 0.66 10.68 -8.15
CA VAL A 96 2.12 10.60 -8.10
C VAL A 96 2.62 11.50 -6.99
N ASP A 97 3.23 10.90 -6.00
CA ASP A 97 3.97 11.61 -4.94
C ASP A 97 5.47 11.58 -5.27
N CYS A 98 6.12 12.72 -5.14
CA CYS A 98 7.53 12.89 -5.45
C CYS A 98 8.21 13.72 -4.37
N ASP A 99 9.27 13.19 -3.77
CA ASP A 99 10.15 13.96 -2.91
C ASP A 99 11.17 14.70 -3.77
N THR A 100 11.15 16.02 -3.70
CA THR A 100 12.13 16.84 -4.38
C THR A 100 13.33 17.09 -3.49
N SER A 101 14.52 17.17 -4.09
CA SER A 101 15.78 17.48 -3.38
C SER A 101 15.79 18.84 -2.63
N GLU A 102 14.75 19.65 -2.78
CA GLU A 102 14.58 20.96 -2.14
C GLU A 102 13.68 20.91 -0.90
N ASN A 103 13.43 19.72 -0.31
CA ASN A 103 12.63 19.48 0.91
C ASN A 103 11.12 19.76 0.81
N ALA A 104 10.56 19.79 -0.37
CA ALA A 104 9.11 19.86 -0.54
C ALA A 104 8.61 18.57 -1.21
N ALA A 105 7.83 17.77 -0.49
CA ALA A 105 7.04 16.72 -1.13
C ALA A 105 6.03 17.36 -2.09
N VAL A 106 6.00 16.89 -3.31
CA VAL A 106 5.08 17.34 -4.35
C VAL A 106 4.18 16.18 -4.72
N SER A 107 2.88 16.40 -4.68
CA SER A 107 1.89 15.42 -5.10
C SER A 107 1.06 15.98 -6.25
N ALA A 108 0.87 15.17 -7.29
CA ALA A 108 0.06 15.49 -8.45
C ALA A 108 -1.03 14.43 -8.66
N GLU A 109 -2.24 14.89 -8.91
CA GLU A 109 -3.36 14.04 -9.28
C GLU A 109 -3.80 14.25 -10.72
N PHE A 110 -4.03 13.16 -11.40
CA PHE A 110 -4.44 13.13 -12.80
C PHE A 110 -5.71 12.29 -12.90
N TYR A 111 -6.80 12.87 -13.44
CA TYR A 111 -8.04 12.15 -13.69
C TYR A 111 -8.48 12.32 -15.13
N PHE A 112 -8.82 11.21 -15.78
CA PHE A 112 -9.26 11.18 -17.18
C PHE A 112 -10.40 12.17 -17.47
N ASN A 113 -11.37 12.25 -16.57
CA ASN A 113 -12.55 13.11 -16.74
C ASN A 113 -12.28 14.62 -16.51
N ARG A 114 -11.08 14.98 -16.06
CA ARG A 114 -10.66 16.38 -15.79
C ARG A 114 -9.48 16.81 -16.66
N TYR A 115 -8.81 15.87 -17.33
CA TYR A 115 -7.64 16.18 -18.14
C TYR A 115 -8.05 16.63 -19.53
N GLU A 116 -7.67 17.84 -19.93
CA GLU A 116 -8.14 18.54 -21.13
C GLU A 116 -7.30 18.24 -22.39
N SER A 117 -6.44 17.20 -22.33
CA SER A 117 -5.53 16.85 -23.41
C SER A 117 -5.49 15.33 -23.65
N ASP A 118 -4.51 14.84 -24.41
CA ASP A 118 -4.36 13.41 -24.71
C ASP A 118 -3.97 12.59 -23.48
N TRP A 119 -4.95 11.91 -22.91
CA TRP A 119 -4.80 11.03 -21.76
C TRP A 119 -3.82 9.88 -21.99
N ASN A 120 -3.86 9.27 -23.19
CA ASN A 120 -2.96 8.18 -23.53
C ASN A 120 -1.51 8.66 -23.66
N ALA A 121 -1.28 9.85 -24.20
CA ALA A 121 0.04 10.44 -24.23
C ALA A 121 0.59 10.71 -22.82
N LEU A 122 -0.25 11.22 -21.90
CA LEU A 122 0.10 11.40 -20.50
C LEU A 122 0.47 10.06 -19.84
N LEU A 123 -0.37 9.03 -19.97
CA LEU A 123 -0.09 7.71 -19.40
C LEU A 123 1.21 7.10 -19.99
N ARG A 124 1.44 7.24 -21.30
CA ARG A 124 2.71 6.81 -21.91
C ARG A 124 3.93 7.50 -21.29
N ALA A 125 3.83 8.78 -20.96
CA ALA A 125 4.90 9.53 -20.33
C ALA A 125 5.10 9.09 -18.87
N LEU A 126 4.02 8.95 -18.09
CA LEU A 126 4.07 8.52 -16.68
C LEU A 126 4.63 7.09 -16.53
N PHE A 127 4.26 6.18 -17.42
CA PHE A 127 4.70 4.77 -17.35
C PHE A 127 5.95 4.47 -18.20
N SER A 128 6.62 5.49 -18.76
CA SER A 128 7.90 5.30 -19.45
C SER A 128 9.02 4.89 -18.49
N ASP A 129 10.13 4.38 -19.04
CA ASP A 129 11.32 4.03 -18.24
C ASP A 129 12.07 5.24 -17.68
N ASP A 130 11.81 6.43 -18.20
CA ASP A 130 12.44 7.68 -17.75
C ASP A 130 12.02 8.08 -16.33
N ILE A 131 10.87 7.59 -15.86
CA ILE A 131 10.36 7.82 -14.51
C ILE A 131 10.49 6.52 -13.72
N LYS A 132 11.24 6.55 -12.62
CA LYS A 132 11.38 5.39 -11.72
C LYS A 132 10.24 5.39 -10.70
N LYS A 133 9.53 4.28 -10.63
CA LYS A 133 8.26 4.18 -9.89
C LYS A 133 8.32 3.16 -8.77
N VAL A 134 7.93 3.57 -7.58
CA VAL A 134 7.51 2.72 -6.47
C VAL A 134 6.01 2.58 -6.54
N SER A 135 5.47 1.37 -6.42
CA SER A 135 4.05 1.12 -6.51
C SER A 135 3.63 -0.10 -5.69
N HIS A 136 2.40 -0.51 -5.83
CA HIS A 136 1.81 -1.68 -5.18
C HIS A 136 1.22 -2.60 -6.23
N ASN A 137 1.46 -3.92 -6.08
CA ASN A 137 0.95 -4.97 -6.98
C ASN A 137 1.31 -4.69 -8.45
N VAL A 138 2.61 -4.45 -8.67
CA VAL A 138 3.17 -4.02 -9.96
C VAL A 138 2.84 -4.99 -11.09
N LYS A 139 2.80 -6.31 -10.84
CA LYS A 139 2.47 -7.31 -11.87
C LYS A 139 1.09 -7.06 -12.48
N ASP A 140 0.07 -6.85 -11.64
CA ASP A 140 -1.29 -6.63 -12.14
C ASP A 140 -1.42 -5.28 -12.84
N LEU A 141 -0.76 -4.24 -12.31
CA LEU A 141 -0.69 -2.94 -12.99
C LEU A 141 -0.02 -3.07 -14.36
N GLN A 142 1.11 -3.77 -14.47
CA GLN A 142 1.79 -4.01 -15.74
C GLN A 142 0.92 -4.78 -16.74
N ARG A 143 0.12 -5.75 -16.27
CA ARG A 143 -0.85 -6.46 -17.13
C ARG A 143 -1.90 -5.47 -17.65
N THR A 144 -2.49 -4.64 -16.79
CA THR A 144 -3.46 -3.62 -17.22
C THR A 144 -2.85 -2.63 -18.22
N LEU A 145 -1.61 -2.22 -18.02
CA LEU A 145 -0.89 -1.35 -18.96
C LEU A 145 -0.70 -2.02 -20.32
N LEU A 146 -0.31 -3.30 -20.35
CA LEU A 146 -0.18 -4.08 -21.60
C LEU A 146 -1.51 -4.20 -22.34
N GLU A 147 -2.61 -4.46 -21.64
CA GLU A 147 -3.96 -4.54 -22.21
C GLU A 147 -4.37 -3.21 -22.88
N ASN A 148 -3.84 -2.09 -22.41
CA ASN A 148 -4.08 -0.75 -22.96
C ASN A 148 -2.96 -0.27 -23.92
N GLY A 149 -2.00 -1.13 -24.27
CA GLY A 149 -0.90 -0.81 -25.20
C GLY A 149 0.04 0.28 -24.65
N LEU A 150 0.21 0.33 -23.33
CA LEU A 150 1.06 1.28 -22.62
C LEU A 150 2.41 0.66 -22.22
N PRO A 151 3.45 1.49 -21.97
CA PRO A 151 4.73 1.01 -21.45
C PRO A 151 4.56 0.38 -20.05
N ILE A 152 5.43 -0.57 -19.71
CA ILE A 152 5.42 -1.28 -18.43
C ILE A 152 6.76 -1.17 -17.68
N GLU A 153 7.62 -0.29 -18.13
CA GLU A 153 8.99 -0.14 -17.66
C GLU A 153 9.07 0.85 -16.46
N GLY A 154 10.25 0.93 -15.84
CA GLY A 154 10.56 1.91 -14.80
C GLY A 154 10.02 1.60 -13.40
N PHE A 155 9.41 0.45 -13.16
CA PHE A 155 9.05 0.03 -11.81
C PHE A 155 10.29 -0.45 -11.06
N VAL A 156 10.64 0.26 -9.98
CA VAL A 156 11.83 -0.02 -9.17
C VAL A 156 11.48 -0.67 -7.83
N PHE A 157 10.21 -0.61 -7.41
CA PHE A 157 9.77 -1.25 -6.19
C PHE A 157 8.26 -1.59 -6.22
N ASP A 158 7.92 -2.73 -5.60
CA ASP A 158 6.56 -3.20 -5.36
C ASP A 158 6.41 -3.52 -3.86
N VAL A 159 5.60 -2.74 -3.14
CA VAL A 159 5.45 -2.92 -1.69
C VAL A 159 4.70 -4.19 -1.32
N ALA A 160 3.81 -4.71 -2.18
CA ALA A 160 3.14 -5.99 -1.94
C ALA A 160 4.13 -7.15 -1.99
N LEU A 161 4.99 -7.16 -3.01
CA LEU A 161 6.03 -8.17 -3.19
C LEU A 161 7.08 -8.12 -2.07
N ALA A 162 7.50 -6.91 -1.67
CA ALA A 162 8.40 -6.71 -0.56
C ALA A 162 7.79 -7.23 0.76
N GLY A 163 6.53 -6.87 1.03
CA GLY A 163 5.78 -7.37 2.19
C GLY A 163 5.69 -8.88 2.23
N TYR A 164 5.45 -9.53 1.09
CA TYR A 164 5.46 -10.99 0.98
C TYR A 164 6.83 -11.59 1.33
N LEU A 165 7.92 -11.04 0.85
CA LEU A 165 9.26 -11.55 1.17
C LEU A 165 9.64 -11.30 2.64
N LEU A 166 9.19 -10.20 3.22
CA LEU A 166 9.45 -9.88 4.63
C LEU A 166 8.65 -10.76 5.59
N ASP A 167 7.40 -11.10 5.25
CA ASP A 167 6.55 -12.03 6.01
C ASP A 167 5.62 -12.82 5.08
N ALA A 168 6.09 -13.98 4.61
CA ALA A 168 5.31 -14.88 3.75
C ALA A 168 4.09 -15.51 4.46
N THR A 169 3.95 -15.32 5.77
CA THR A 169 2.86 -15.89 6.57
C THR A 169 1.71 -14.92 6.84
N ALA A 170 1.87 -13.65 6.51
CA ALA A 170 0.87 -12.61 6.75
C ALA A 170 -0.49 -12.87 6.03
N GLY A 171 -0.45 -13.54 4.88
CA GLY A 171 -1.64 -13.98 4.15
C GLY A 171 -2.36 -12.87 3.36
N LYS A 172 -2.08 -11.59 3.65
CA LYS A 172 -2.59 -10.42 2.93
C LYS A 172 -1.51 -9.38 2.75
N TYR A 173 -1.42 -8.86 1.55
CA TYR A 173 -0.39 -7.90 1.15
C TYR A 173 -1.00 -6.66 0.46
N ASP A 174 -2.31 -6.40 0.68
CA ASP A 174 -2.92 -5.14 0.29
C ASP A 174 -2.39 -3.99 1.15
N ILE A 175 -2.46 -2.77 0.63
CA ILE A 175 -1.87 -1.58 1.26
C ILE A 175 -2.39 -1.38 2.68
N ALA A 176 -3.70 -1.54 2.90
CA ALA A 176 -4.31 -1.31 4.21
C ALA A 176 -3.84 -2.34 5.25
N SER A 177 -3.74 -3.62 4.86
CA SER A 177 -3.24 -4.70 5.73
C SER A 177 -1.76 -4.51 6.06
N LEU A 178 -0.92 -4.18 5.07
CA LEU A 178 0.49 -3.90 5.27
C LEU A 178 0.69 -2.68 6.17
N PHE A 179 -0.04 -1.60 5.90
CA PHE A 179 0.05 -0.37 6.69
C PHE A 179 -0.36 -0.60 8.15
N ALA A 180 -1.47 -1.32 8.36
CA ALA A 180 -1.91 -1.68 9.71
C ALA A 180 -0.90 -2.56 10.46
N ALA A 181 -0.24 -3.50 9.77
CA ALA A 181 0.73 -4.40 10.37
C ALA A 181 2.03 -3.68 10.82
N TYR A 182 2.51 -2.71 10.03
CA TYR A 182 3.78 -2.05 10.27
C TYR A 182 3.65 -0.73 11.05
N PHE A 183 2.60 0.04 10.81
CA PHE A 183 2.40 1.35 11.44
C PHE A 183 1.32 1.36 12.53
N HIS A 184 0.59 0.25 12.72
CA HIS A 184 -0.50 0.13 13.70
C HIS A 184 -1.62 1.17 13.50
N GLN A 185 -1.80 1.63 12.26
CA GLN A 185 -2.82 2.59 11.84
C GLN A 185 -3.73 1.96 10.79
N THR A 186 -5.00 2.32 10.80
CA THR A 186 -5.99 1.82 9.84
C THR A 186 -6.25 2.84 8.75
N LEU A 187 -6.23 2.40 7.50
CA LEU A 187 -6.65 3.21 6.36
C LEU A 187 -8.16 3.04 6.11
N ALA A 188 -8.75 3.94 5.32
CA ALA A 188 -10.11 3.79 4.83
C ALA A 188 -10.29 2.47 4.07
N GLU A 189 -11.54 1.96 3.96
CA GLU A 189 -11.79 0.69 3.26
C GLU A 189 -11.44 0.80 1.77
N PRO A 190 -10.87 -0.27 1.15
CA PRO A 190 -10.46 -0.29 -0.26
C PRO A 190 -11.58 0.02 -1.27
N LYS A 191 -12.84 -0.18 -0.88
CA LYS A 191 -14.00 0.17 -1.75
C LYS A 191 -14.01 1.61 -2.24
N HIS A 192 -13.34 2.53 -1.53
CA HIS A 192 -13.18 3.91 -1.98
C HIS A 192 -12.23 4.06 -3.18
N LEU A 193 -11.47 3.01 -3.52
CA LEU A 193 -10.59 2.97 -4.70
C LEU A 193 -11.24 2.28 -5.90
N GLU A 194 -12.50 1.86 -5.80
CA GLU A 194 -13.21 1.28 -6.94
C GLU A 194 -13.59 2.39 -7.94
N PRO A 195 -13.55 2.12 -9.27
CA PRO A 195 -13.84 3.13 -10.28
C PRO A 195 -15.20 3.82 -10.11
N GLU A 196 -16.18 3.11 -9.58
CA GLU A 196 -17.52 3.62 -9.31
C GLU A 196 -17.54 4.76 -8.28
N ALA A 197 -16.61 4.75 -7.32
CA ALA A 197 -16.46 5.80 -6.31
C ALA A 197 -16.01 7.14 -6.91
N PHE A 198 -15.34 7.12 -8.08
CA PHE A 198 -14.90 8.31 -8.82
C PHE A 198 -15.88 8.77 -9.88
N SER A 199 -17.07 8.17 -9.95
CA SER A 199 -18.13 8.59 -10.87
C SER A 199 -18.81 9.87 -10.37
N MET A 200 -19.36 10.66 -11.29
CA MET A 200 -20.10 11.90 -10.95
C MET A 200 -21.35 11.66 -10.06
N LEU A 201 -21.71 10.42 -9.79
CA LEU A 201 -22.85 10.02 -8.94
C LEU A 201 -22.42 9.55 -7.55
N GLY A 202 -21.10 9.40 -7.28
CA GLY A 202 -20.54 9.00 -6.00
C GLY A 202 -20.03 10.17 -5.16
N ASP A 203 -19.65 9.91 -3.91
CA ASP A 203 -18.93 10.87 -3.07
C ASP A 203 -17.45 10.88 -3.47
N THR A 204 -17.12 11.64 -4.52
CA THR A 204 -15.80 11.71 -5.11
C THR A 204 -14.75 12.26 -4.13
N VAL A 205 -15.13 13.12 -3.19
CA VAL A 205 -14.21 13.72 -2.22
C VAL A 205 -13.63 12.68 -1.27
N GLU A 206 -14.48 11.78 -0.75
CA GLU A 206 -13.99 10.68 0.11
C GLU A 206 -13.09 9.72 -0.67
N ALA A 207 -13.44 9.40 -1.91
CA ALA A 207 -12.67 8.52 -2.77
C ALA A 207 -11.31 9.13 -3.13
N GLU A 208 -11.27 10.40 -3.52
CA GLU A 208 -10.04 11.13 -3.83
C GLU A 208 -9.14 11.22 -2.60
N THR A 209 -9.70 11.57 -1.43
CA THR A 209 -8.95 11.60 -0.17
C THR A 209 -8.36 10.23 0.16
N ALA A 210 -9.13 9.16 0.02
CA ALA A 210 -8.64 7.81 0.25
C ALA A 210 -7.52 7.45 -0.72
N PHE A 211 -7.64 7.84 -1.99
CA PHE A 211 -6.63 7.55 -3.01
C PHE A 211 -5.30 8.26 -2.71
N HIS A 212 -5.32 9.52 -2.26
CA HIS A 212 -4.13 10.23 -1.79
C HIS A 212 -3.49 9.52 -0.59
N VAL A 213 -4.30 9.20 0.42
CA VAL A 213 -3.83 8.50 1.63
C VAL A 213 -3.18 7.16 1.27
N TYR A 214 -3.75 6.40 0.34
CA TYR A 214 -3.19 5.13 -0.11
C TYR A 214 -1.87 5.31 -0.87
N THR A 215 -1.76 6.35 -1.69
CA THR A 215 -0.50 6.66 -2.40
C THR A 215 0.61 7.00 -1.41
N SER A 216 0.33 7.89 -0.44
CA SER A 216 1.30 8.24 0.60
C SER A 216 1.66 7.06 1.50
N ALA A 217 0.69 6.15 1.78
CA ALA A 217 0.95 4.93 2.51
C ALA A 217 1.92 3.99 1.78
N VAL A 218 1.86 3.92 0.44
CA VAL A 218 2.83 3.16 -0.37
C VAL A 218 4.23 3.75 -0.22
N GLY A 219 4.37 5.07 -0.22
CA GLY A 219 5.65 5.75 0.03
C GLY A 219 6.22 5.40 1.41
N ALA A 220 5.41 5.50 2.47
CA ALA A 220 5.83 5.16 3.83
C ALA A 220 6.23 3.67 3.96
N LEU A 221 5.49 2.77 3.31
CA LEU A 221 5.83 1.35 3.26
C LEU A 221 7.16 1.10 2.53
N TYR A 222 7.43 1.81 1.43
CA TYR A 222 8.70 1.73 0.72
C TYR A 222 9.88 2.11 1.63
N GLU A 223 9.80 3.27 2.30
CA GLU A 223 10.83 3.74 3.22
C GLU A 223 11.12 2.76 4.36
N THR A 224 10.12 1.97 4.75
CA THR A 224 10.26 0.94 5.77
C THR A 224 10.81 -0.37 5.20
N PHE A 225 10.34 -0.79 4.03
CA PHE A 225 10.63 -2.12 3.48
C PHE A 225 11.99 -2.20 2.78
N ALA A 226 12.41 -1.15 2.08
CA ALA A 226 13.68 -1.17 1.36
C ALA A 226 14.88 -1.44 2.30
N PRO A 227 15.05 -0.73 3.44
CA PRO A 227 16.12 -1.06 4.39
C PRO A 227 15.93 -2.41 5.10
N GLU A 228 14.70 -2.88 5.33
CA GLU A 228 14.47 -4.20 5.94
C GLU A 228 14.83 -5.35 4.99
N LEU A 229 14.64 -5.21 3.69
CA LEU A 229 15.12 -6.19 2.69
C LEU A 229 16.64 -6.28 2.70
N GLU A 230 17.36 -5.16 2.81
CA GLU A 230 18.83 -5.14 2.95
C GLU A 230 19.26 -5.86 4.23
N LYS A 231 18.69 -5.48 5.37
CA LYS A 231 19.02 -6.02 6.68
C LYS A 231 18.79 -7.53 6.78
N ARG A 232 17.80 -8.07 6.06
CA ARG A 232 17.50 -9.51 6.01
C ARG A 232 18.20 -10.25 4.88
N GLU A 233 19.10 -9.60 4.17
CA GLU A 233 19.85 -10.17 3.03
C GLU A 233 18.94 -10.66 1.89
N LEU A 234 17.75 -10.04 1.73
CA LEU A 234 16.76 -10.36 0.69
C LEU A 234 16.89 -9.48 -0.57
N HIS A 235 17.75 -8.47 -0.54
CA HIS A 235 17.93 -7.49 -1.62
C HIS A 235 18.20 -8.15 -2.98
N GLU A 236 19.14 -9.11 -3.05
CA GLU A 236 19.46 -9.78 -4.31
C GLU A 236 18.28 -10.61 -4.86
N LEU A 237 17.58 -11.32 -3.97
CA LEU A 237 16.38 -12.05 -4.36
C LEU A 237 15.31 -11.10 -4.90
N TYR A 238 15.07 -10.01 -4.19
CA TYR A 238 14.06 -9.04 -4.56
C TYR A 238 14.34 -8.38 -5.90
N TYR A 239 15.50 -7.73 -6.05
CA TYR A 239 15.80 -6.89 -7.22
C TYR A 239 16.29 -7.68 -8.44
N LYS A 240 16.92 -8.86 -8.25
CA LYS A 240 17.46 -9.64 -9.38
C LYS A 240 16.50 -10.74 -9.84
N VAL A 241 15.54 -11.16 -9.02
CA VAL A 241 14.64 -12.27 -9.36
C VAL A 241 13.17 -11.83 -9.32
N GLU A 242 12.65 -11.47 -8.16
CA GLU A 242 11.22 -11.32 -7.92
C GLU A 242 10.63 -10.10 -8.66
N LEU A 243 11.24 -8.93 -8.52
CA LEU A 243 10.73 -7.72 -9.17
C LEU A 243 10.79 -7.81 -10.71
N PRO A 244 11.89 -8.27 -11.35
CA PRO A 244 11.91 -8.49 -12.79
C PRO A 244 10.91 -9.54 -13.28
N LEU A 245 10.61 -10.54 -12.45
CA LEU A 245 9.64 -11.59 -12.77
C LEU A 245 8.22 -11.04 -12.94
N CYS A 246 7.86 -9.96 -12.26
CA CYS A 246 6.56 -9.30 -12.42
C CYS A 246 6.26 -8.98 -13.88
N ALA A 247 7.20 -8.37 -14.61
CA ALA A 247 7.03 -8.02 -16.01
C ALA A 247 6.93 -9.26 -16.93
N VAL A 248 7.64 -10.33 -16.59
CA VAL A 248 7.56 -11.60 -17.34
C VAL A 248 6.17 -12.22 -17.17
N LEU A 249 5.71 -12.33 -15.92
CA LEU A 249 4.39 -12.90 -15.61
C LEU A 249 3.25 -12.06 -16.19
N ALA A 250 3.34 -10.73 -16.12
CA ALA A 250 2.36 -9.83 -16.73
C ALA A 250 2.24 -10.07 -18.26
N ARG A 251 3.38 -10.23 -18.95
CA ARG A 251 3.39 -10.54 -20.39
C ARG A 251 2.83 -11.95 -20.69
N MET A 252 3.10 -12.94 -19.85
CA MET A 252 2.55 -14.29 -20.00
C MET A 252 1.02 -14.27 -19.83
N GLU A 253 0.52 -13.63 -18.78
CA GLU A 253 -0.92 -13.49 -18.55
C GLU A 253 -1.61 -12.71 -19.69
N HIS A 254 -0.98 -11.63 -20.16
CA HIS A 254 -1.50 -10.87 -21.33
C HIS A 254 -1.54 -11.73 -22.61
N ALA A 255 -0.59 -12.66 -22.78
CA ALA A 255 -0.58 -13.59 -23.92
C ALA A 255 -1.55 -14.79 -23.74
N GLY A 256 -2.23 -14.91 -22.61
CA GLY A 256 -3.20 -15.96 -22.32
C GLY A 256 -2.56 -17.28 -21.85
N MET A 257 -1.41 -17.21 -21.23
CA MET A 257 -0.70 -18.36 -20.66
C MET A 257 -0.97 -18.49 -19.15
#